data_b28b0ca742624acd9987d3d48bdbd452
#
_entry.id   b28b0ca742624acd9987d3d48bdbd452
#
_cell.length_a   1.000
_cell.length_b   1.000
_cell.length_c   1.000
_cell.angle_alpha   90.00
_cell.angle_beta   90.00
_cell.angle_gamma   90.00
#
_symmetry.space_group_name_H-M   'P 1'
#
loop_
_entity.id
_entity.type
_entity.pdbx_description
1 polymer ?
#
loop_
_entity_poly.entity_id
_entity_poly.type
_entity_poly.pdbx_seq_one_letter_code
_entity_poly.pdbx_strand_id
1 'polypeptide(L)'
;MLLPGNKKEVTDFAADFARKVQAGQIDSLKMVYPQIEDADSIAVTFVADSLRVDDTDKEGVYNVSYGNGVAVTVRMDGDGRMTVLDSRGLFAYPKEKEQFARKTGALNGDLTDAEKARRMVIVDLMAEDIYSRYSDKRKNAIVNLGLTITKDIMFMMDEGAGHYTLKNTTDRPIKGSEYTVTWEDSYIGSGIEDTRYRTETGKDIPANGTVKFPFAFTGHAGSSISKITMKELSNEEFMAGYTPVGNEYEAYVKEHGDEVSAAGKKLSDGPYHIQGKLGGKYAVHITLDKGMKQGSYYYDKMGPSARLELKVLDFNPKTGKLILEEHNDKGQVTGTFTGTLSSIGFVGQMTSYQGKIYDFKMTVTD
;
A
#
# COMPACT_ATOMS: atom_id res chain seq x y z
N MET A 1 -39.16 29.09 17.80
CA MET A 1 -39.44 29.93 16.59
C MET A 1 -38.11 30.55 16.19
N LEU A 2 -37.45 29.96 15.18
CA LEU A 2 -36.13 30.41 14.74
C LEU A 2 -36.22 31.75 14.04
N LEU A 3 -35.28 32.64 14.32
CA LEU A 3 -35.23 33.97 13.72
C LEU A 3 -34.87 33.88 12.23
N PRO A 4 -35.53 34.61 11.32
CA PRO A 4 -35.23 34.57 9.87
C PRO A 4 -33.79 34.93 9.49
N GLY A 5 -33.00 35.54 10.38
CA GLY A 5 -31.62 35.92 10.17
C GLY A 5 -30.65 34.72 10.04
N ASN A 6 -30.88 33.66 10.79
CA ASN A 6 -29.95 32.53 10.88
C ASN A 6 -29.82 31.75 9.56
N LYS A 7 -30.90 31.62 8.79
CA LYS A 7 -30.88 30.91 7.50
C LYS A 7 -30.03 31.61 6.44
N LYS A 8 -29.99 32.93 6.43
CA LYS A 8 -29.17 33.71 5.52
C LYS A 8 -27.69 33.53 5.83
N GLU A 9 -27.32 33.59 7.11
CA GLU A 9 -25.94 33.40 7.56
C GLU A 9 -25.43 32.00 7.23
N VAL A 10 -26.26 30.96 7.43
CA VAL A 10 -25.93 29.58 7.04
C VAL A 10 -25.78 29.46 5.53
N THR A 11 -26.61 30.12 4.73
CA THR A 11 -26.50 30.13 3.27
C THR A 11 -25.20 30.79 2.80
N ASP A 12 -24.83 31.93 3.38
CA ASP A 12 -23.58 32.64 3.07
C ASP A 12 -22.37 31.82 3.46
N PHE A 13 -22.37 31.17 4.63
CA PHE A 13 -21.36 30.24 5.06
C PHE A 13 -21.23 29.05 4.10
N ALA A 14 -22.35 28.43 3.74
CA ALA A 14 -22.38 27.27 2.86
C ALA A 14 -21.85 27.59 1.44
N ALA A 15 -22.16 28.80 0.94
CA ALA A 15 -21.61 29.26 -0.34
C ALA A 15 -20.08 29.49 -0.26
N ASP A 16 -19.59 30.04 0.86
CA ASP A 16 -18.16 30.22 1.10
C ASP A 16 -17.44 28.88 1.26
N PHE A 17 -18.03 27.95 2.01
CA PHE A 17 -17.52 26.58 2.16
C PHE A 17 -17.38 25.90 0.78
N ALA A 18 -18.40 25.98 -0.06
CA ALA A 18 -18.37 25.43 -1.41
C ALA A 18 -17.21 26.00 -2.26
N ARG A 19 -17.02 27.34 -2.21
CA ARG A 19 -15.91 27.99 -2.92
C ARG A 19 -14.53 27.53 -2.43
N LYS A 20 -14.34 27.38 -1.13
CA LYS A 20 -13.10 26.90 -0.52
C LYS A 20 -12.81 25.46 -0.91
N VAL A 21 -13.84 24.61 -0.91
CA VAL A 21 -13.73 23.21 -1.36
C VAL A 21 -13.32 23.15 -2.84
N GLN A 22 -13.99 23.89 -3.72
CA GLN A 22 -13.67 23.98 -5.15
C GLN A 22 -12.26 24.50 -5.43
N ALA A 23 -11.78 25.42 -4.58
CA ALA A 23 -10.43 25.98 -4.67
C ALA A 23 -9.34 25.07 -4.04
N GLY A 24 -9.70 23.91 -3.48
CA GLY A 24 -8.76 22.99 -2.83
C GLY A 24 -8.11 23.57 -1.55
N GLN A 25 -8.77 24.51 -0.88
CA GLN A 25 -8.24 25.19 0.33
C GLN A 25 -8.41 24.31 1.57
N ILE A 26 -7.72 23.18 1.62
CA ILE A 26 -7.89 22.14 2.66
C ILE A 26 -7.66 22.67 4.07
N ASP A 27 -6.62 23.49 4.28
CA ASP A 27 -6.33 24.03 5.62
C ASP A 27 -7.44 24.95 6.15
N SER A 28 -8.03 25.75 5.26
CA SER A 28 -9.20 26.57 5.62
C SER A 28 -10.44 25.74 5.92
N LEU A 29 -10.59 24.60 5.24
CA LEU A 29 -11.70 23.65 5.48
C LEU A 29 -11.54 22.93 6.80
N LYS A 30 -10.33 22.53 7.19
CA LYS A 30 -10.06 21.88 8.48
C LYS A 30 -10.47 22.73 9.67
N MET A 31 -10.39 24.06 9.58
CA MET A 31 -10.82 24.95 10.65
C MET A 31 -12.32 24.90 10.92
N VAL A 32 -13.12 24.68 9.87
CA VAL A 32 -14.60 24.63 9.98
C VAL A 32 -15.17 23.22 9.90
N TYR A 33 -14.36 22.26 9.45
CA TYR A 33 -14.69 20.83 9.37
C TYR A 33 -13.53 19.97 9.89
N PRO A 34 -13.33 19.88 11.22
CA PRO A 34 -12.19 19.17 11.80
C PRO A 34 -12.12 17.67 11.43
N GLN A 35 -13.25 17.04 11.19
CA GLN A 35 -13.32 15.60 10.85
C GLN A 35 -12.77 15.27 9.46
N ILE A 36 -12.42 16.30 8.66
CA ILE A 36 -11.83 16.16 7.32
C ILE A 36 -10.31 15.80 7.36
N GLU A 37 -9.70 15.77 8.55
CA GLU A 37 -8.23 15.57 8.69
C GLU A 37 -7.71 14.33 7.99
N ASP A 38 -8.49 13.25 7.94
CA ASP A 38 -8.10 11.98 7.35
C ASP A 38 -8.32 11.89 5.83
N ALA A 39 -8.85 12.94 5.20
CA ALA A 39 -9.11 12.94 3.77
C ALA A 39 -7.88 13.29 2.95
N ASP A 40 -7.44 12.37 2.09
CA ASP A 40 -6.28 12.57 1.20
C ASP A 40 -6.62 13.39 -0.04
N SER A 41 -7.85 13.37 -0.49
CA SER A 41 -8.31 14.13 -1.64
C SER A 41 -9.75 14.57 -1.48
N ILE A 42 -10.02 15.81 -1.87
CA ILE A 42 -11.36 16.34 -2.04
C ILE A 42 -11.54 16.53 -3.53
N ALA A 43 -12.39 15.73 -4.15
CA ALA A 43 -12.83 15.97 -5.51
C ALA A 43 -14.26 16.49 -5.43
N VAL A 44 -14.45 17.66 -5.96
CA VAL A 44 -15.73 18.33 -5.88
C VAL A 44 -16.25 18.57 -7.28
N THR A 45 -17.36 17.93 -7.57
CA THR A 45 -18.11 18.12 -8.80
C THR A 45 -19.51 18.64 -8.47
N PHE A 46 -19.63 19.68 -7.67
CA PHE A 46 -20.93 20.28 -7.43
C PHE A 46 -20.98 21.73 -7.85
N VAL A 47 -22.19 22.17 -8.20
CA VAL A 47 -22.47 23.52 -8.63
C VAL A 47 -23.21 24.21 -7.48
N ALA A 48 -22.65 25.31 -6.99
CA ALA A 48 -23.18 26.04 -5.84
C ALA A 48 -24.52 26.74 -6.08
N ASP A 49 -24.98 26.80 -7.31
CA ASP A 49 -26.26 27.41 -7.73
C ASP A 49 -27.51 26.59 -7.33
N SER A 50 -27.31 25.33 -6.93
CA SER A 50 -28.39 24.49 -6.39
C SER A 50 -28.47 24.46 -4.85
N LEU A 51 -27.86 25.45 -4.18
CA LEU A 51 -27.78 25.51 -2.72
C LEU A 51 -29.17 25.59 -2.08
N ARG A 52 -29.44 24.66 -1.19
CA ARG A 52 -30.64 24.61 -0.38
C ARG A 52 -30.30 24.40 1.09
N VAL A 53 -30.92 25.19 1.98
CA VAL A 53 -30.73 25.07 3.43
C VAL A 53 -32.06 24.67 4.06
N ASP A 54 -32.08 23.54 4.75
CA ASP A 54 -33.22 23.00 5.46
C ASP A 54 -32.92 22.97 6.97
N ASP A 55 -33.93 23.25 7.77
CA ASP A 55 -33.85 23.09 9.22
C ASP A 55 -33.88 21.62 9.60
N THR A 56 -33.21 21.26 10.69
CA THR A 56 -33.30 19.93 11.30
C THR A 56 -34.19 19.97 12.57
N ASP A 57 -34.38 18.82 13.19
CA ASP A 57 -35.04 18.68 14.49
C ASP A 57 -34.20 19.22 15.67
N LYS A 58 -32.94 19.55 15.42
CA LYS A 58 -31.97 20.06 16.40
C LYS A 58 -31.80 21.56 16.23
N GLU A 59 -31.93 22.32 17.33
CA GLU A 59 -31.72 23.75 17.32
C GLU A 59 -30.30 24.13 16.89
N GLY A 60 -30.19 25.12 16.01
CA GLY A 60 -28.90 25.57 15.46
C GLY A 60 -28.24 24.62 14.50
N VAL A 61 -28.88 23.53 14.09
CA VAL A 61 -28.35 22.56 13.14
C VAL A 61 -29.15 22.59 11.84
N TYR A 62 -28.44 22.66 10.72
CA TYR A 62 -29.01 22.82 9.38
C TYR A 62 -28.44 21.75 8.42
N ASN A 63 -29.30 21.25 7.55
CA ASN A 63 -28.88 20.45 6.41
C ASN A 63 -28.75 21.33 5.19
N VAL A 64 -27.58 21.31 4.58
CA VAL A 64 -27.28 22.07 3.37
C VAL A 64 -27.05 21.09 2.21
N SER A 65 -27.84 21.22 1.17
CA SER A 65 -27.68 20.43 -0.07
C SER A 65 -27.14 21.31 -1.18
N TYR A 66 -26.17 20.81 -1.93
CA TYR A 66 -25.58 21.50 -3.08
C TYR A 66 -26.02 20.90 -4.43
N GLY A 67 -26.89 19.89 -4.41
CA GLY A 67 -27.19 19.09 -5.59
C GLY A 67 -26.18 17.97 -5.84
N ASN A 68 -26.43 17.14 -6.87
CA ASN A 68 -25.56 16.02 -7.27
C ASN A 68 -25.19 15.04 -6.13
N GLY A 69 -26.05 14.93 -5.10
CA GLY A 69 -25.80 14.05 -3.96
C GLY A 69 -24.81 14.60 -2.93
N VAL A 70 -24.36 15.85 -3.07
CA VAL A 70 -23.48 16.51 -2.11
C VAL A 70 -24.30 17.25 -1.06
N ALA A 71 -24.06 16.95 0.20
CA ALA A 71 -24.70 17.60 1.34
C ALA A 71 -23.73 17.77 2.51
N VAL A 72 -24.00 18.79 3.34
CA VAL A 72 -23.29 18.99 4.61
C VAL A 72 -24.28 19.30 5.72
N THR A 73 -23.94 18.89 6.93
CA THR A 73 -24.67 19.29 8.14
C THR A 73 -23.88 20.36 8.86
N VAL A 74 -24.46 21.52 9.04
CA VAL A 74 -23.82 22.70 9.64
C VAL A 74 -24.45 22.98 11.01
N ARG A 75 -23.63 23.24 12.01
CA ARG A 75 -24.04 23.78 13.31
C ARG A 75 -23.67 25.26 13.39
N MET A 76 -24.59 26.07 13.85
CA MET A 76 -24.35 27.44 14.24
C MET A 76 -24.50 27.55 15.77
N ASP A 77 -23.45 27.95 16.44
CA ASP A 77 -23.43 28.17 17.89
C ASP A 77 -24.08 29.49 18.24
N GLY A 78 -24.38 29.70 19.53
CA GLY A 78 -25.10 30.91 20.03
C GLY A 78 -24.35 32.24 19.80
N ASP A 79 -23.05 32.19 19.53
CA ASP A 79 -22.20 33.32 19.16
C ASP A 79 -22.07 33.51 17.62
N GLY A 80 -22.82 32.74 16.84
CA GLY A 80 -22.85 32.81 15.37
C GLY A 80 -21.69 32.06 14.67
N ARG A 81 -20.88 31.35 15.42
CA ARG A 81 -19.79 30.51 14.83
C ARG A 81 -20.38 29.28 14.17
N MET A 82 -19.92 29.00 12.96
CA MET A 82 -20.38 27.85 12.16
C MET A 82 -19.33 26.75 12.04
N THR A 83 -19.79 25.51 12.16
CA THR A 83 -18.96 24.29 12.05
C THR A 83 -19.70 23.25 11.23
N VAL A 84 -19.02 22.62 10.31
CA VAL A 84 -19.53 21.45 9.59
C VAL A 84 -19.37 20.23 10.50
N LEU A 85 -20.49 19.59 10.80
CA LEU A 85 -20.54 18.39 11.62
C LEU A 85 -20.29 17.13 10.79
N ASP A 86 -20.76 17.13 9.55
CA ASP A 86 -20.74 15.98 8.67
C ASP A 86 -20.92 16.41 7.21
N SER A 87 -20.47 15.55 6.29
CA SER A 87 -20.67 15.74 4.86
C SER A 87 -20.90 14.39 4.15
N ARG A 88 -21.48 14.48 2.96
CA ARG A 88 -21.70 13.36 2.04
C ARG A 88 -21.41 13.79 0.62
N GLY A 89 -20.67 12.98 -0.10
CA GLY A 89 -20.36 13.19 -1.53
C GLY A 89 -19.26 14.22 -1.81
N LEU A 90 -18.57 14.77 -0.80
CA LEU A 90 -17.45 15.68 -1.00
C LEU A 90 -16.16 14.99 -1.46
N PHE A 91 -15.98 13.70 -1.09
CA PHE A 91 -14.74 12.99 -1.33
C PHE A 91 -14.86 12.04 -2.52
N ALA A 92 -13.89 12.12 -3.42
CA ALA A 92 -13.69 11.14 -4.47
C ALA A 92 -12.31 10.50 -4.32
N TYR A 93 -12.27 9.23 -4.62
CA TYR A 93 -11.05 8.42 -4.60
C TYR A 93 -10.75 7.91 -6.01
N PRO A 94 -9.49 7.48 -6.30
CA PRO A 94 -9.17 6.80 -7.53
C PRO A 94 -10.16 5.64 -7.76
N LYS A 95 -10.62 5.51 -9.00
CA LYS A 95 -11.71 4.59 -9.36
C LYS A 95 -11.40 3.14 -8.94
N GLU A 96 -10.17 2.72 -9.13
CA GLU A 96 -9.68 1.38 -8.81
C GLU A 96 -9.72 1.12 -7.30
N LYS A 97 -9.28 2.10 -6.52
CA LYS A 97 -9.32 2.06 -5.06
C LYS A 97 -10.75 2.01 -4.53
N GLU A 98 -11.64 2.84 -5.08
CA GLU A 98 -13.04 2.83 -4.68
C GLU A 98 -13.76 1.52 -5.03
N GLN A 99 -13.46 0.95 -6.20
CA GLN A 99 -13.98 -0.36 -6.61
C GLN A 99 -13.47 -1.48 -5.69
N PHE A 100 -12.19 -1.46 -5.36
CA PHE A 100 -11.61 -2.42 -4.41
C PHE A 100 -12.27 -2.31 -3.05
N ALA A 101 -12.43 -1.09 -2.52
CA ALA A 101 -13.11 -0.83 -1.24
C ALA A 101 -14.57 -1.31 -1.22
N ARG A 102 -15.29 -1.14 -2.33
CA ARG A 102 -16.66 -1.67 -2.47
C ARG A 102 -16.68 -3.19 -2.52
N LYS A 103 -15.80 -3.81 -3.31
CA LYS A 103 -15.71 -5.26 -3.44
C LYS A 103 -15.39 -5.93 -2.10
N THR A 104 -14.49 -5.36 -1.31
CA THR A 104 -14.07 -5.90 -0.01
C THR A 104 -15.03 -5.60 1.14
N GLY A 105 -16.09 -4.82 0.88
CA GLY A 105 -17.11 -4.47 1.87
C GLY A 105 -16.80 -3.21 2.70
N ALA A 106 -15.66 -2.55 2.46
CA ALA A 106 -15.27 -1.36 3.23
C ALA A 106 -16.25 -0.18 3.07
N LEU A 107 -16.92 -0.06 1.92
CA LEU A 107 -17.88 1.00 1.65
C LEU A 107 -19.35 0.55 1.77
N ASN A 108 -19.60 -0.55 2.48
CA ASN A 108 -20.96 -0.99 2.77
C ASN A 108 -21.63 -0.05 3.78
N GLY A 109 -22.93 0.20 3.57
CA GLY A 109 -23.75 1.06 4.43
C GLY A 109 -23.84 2.51 3.96
N ASP A 110 -24.58 3.29 4.71
CA ASP A 110 -24.75 4.74 4.48
C ASP A 110 -23.69 5.49 5.28
N LEU A 111 -22.56 5.77 4.64
CA LEU A 111 -21.38 6.35 5.26
C LEU A 111 -21.30 7.85 5.02
N THR A 112 -20.93 8.60 6.05
CA THR A 112 -20.46 9.97 5.94
C THR A 112 -19.10 10.04 5.26
N ASP A 113 -18.71 11.19 4.76
CA ASP A 113 -17.39 11.37 4.12
C ASP A 113 -16.25 11.15 5.14
N ALA A 114 -16.44 11.56 6.40
CA ALA A 114 -15.45 11.32 7.45
C ALA A 114 -15.29 9.82 7.78
N GLU A 115 -16.38 9.05 7.80
CA GLU A 115 -16.33 7.60 7.98
C GLU A 115 -15.70 6.92 6.75
N LYS A 116 -16.07 7.38 5.55
CA LYS A 116 -15.49 6.90 4.30
C LYS A 116 -13.99 7.15 4.27
N ALA A 117 -13.53 8.36 4.64
CA ALA A 117 -12.11 8.69 4.70
C ALA A 117 -11.34 7.75 5.63
N ARG A 118 -11.83 7.54 6.86
CA ARG A 118 -11.23 6.61 7.82
C ARG A 118 -11.16 5.18 7.29
N ARG A 119 -12.24 4.69 6.68
CA ARG A 119 -12.26 3.35 6.10
C ARG A 119 -11.30 3.23 4.92
N MET A 120 -11.13 4.29 4.13
CA MET A 120 -10.20 4.29 2.99
C MET A 120 -8.73 4.23 3.40
N VAL A 121 -8.35 4.77 4.56
CA VAL A 121 -7.01 4.55 5.15
C VAL A 121 -6.79 3.07 5.46
N ILE A 122 -7.79 2.42 6.06
CA ILE A 122 -7.71 0.98 6.37
C ILE A 122 -7.67 0.15 5.07
N VAL A 123 -8.39 0.57 4.04
CA VAL A 123 -8.36 -0.06 2.71
C VAL A 123 -6.95 -0.03 2.10
N ASP A 124 -6.19 1.05 2.29
CA ASP A 124 -4.80 1.10 1.82
C ASP A 124 -3.93 0.07 2.53
N LEU A 125 -4.01 -0.03 3.85
CA LEU A 125 -3.27 -1.02 4.63
C LEU A 125 -3.65 -2.45 4.22
N MET A 126 -4.95 -2.71 4.10
CA MET A 126 -5.46 -4.02 3.68
C MET A 126 -5.02 -4.36 2.25
N ALA A 127 -5.07 -3.40 1.32
CA ALA A 127 -4.65 -3.61 -0.06
C ALA A 127 -3.14 -3.92 -0.13
N GLU A 128 -2.32 -3.23 0.64
CA GLU A 128 -0.87 -3.45 0.71
C GLU A 128 -0.54 -4.83 1.27
N ASP A 129 -1.20 -5.25 2.35
CA ASP A 129 -1.03 -6.58 2.95
C ASP A 129 -1.48 -7.71 1.99
N ILE A 130 -2.65 -7.58 1.38
CA ILE A 130 -3.14 -8.56 0.40
C ILE A 130 -2.22 -8.61 -0.82
N TYR A 131 -1.75 -7.46 -1.32
CA TYR A 131 -0.82 -7.38 -2.44
C TYR A 131 0.53 -8.03 -2.10
N SER A 132 1.06 -7.80 -0.90
CA SER A 132 2.29 -8.43 -0.43
C SER A 132 2.17 -9.96 -0.42
N ARG A 133 1.11 -10.48 0.19
CA ARG A 133 0.82 -11.94 0.20
C ARG A 133 0.65 -12.51 -1.21
N TYR A 134 0.02 -11.76 -2.10
CA TYR A 134 -0.13 -12.14 -3.50
C TYR A 134 1.22 -12.13 -4.23
N SER A 135 2.05 -11.12 -4.03
CA SER A 135 3.40 -11.02 -4.60
C SER A 135 4.28 -12.19 -4.18
N ASP A 136 4.25 -12.59 -2.92
CA ASP A 136 5.01 -13.74 -2.42
C ASP A 136 4.57 -15.06 -3.05
N LYS A 137 3.29 -15.27 -3.23
CA LYS A 137 2.74 -16.44 -3.94
C LYS A 137 3.19 -16.47 -5.41
N ARG A 138 3.35 -15.31 -6.04
CA ARG A 138 3.75 -15.20 -7.46
C ARG A 138 5.22 -15.56 -7.73
N LYS A 139 6.09 -15.51 -6.73
CA LYS A 139 7.50 -15.89 -6.88
C LYS A 139 7.66 -17.34 -7.40
N ASN A 140 6.63 -18.18 -7.24
CA ASN A 140 6.60 -19.53 -7.80
C ASN A 140 5.50 -19.65 -8.86
N ALA A 141 5.79 -19.18 -10.07
CA ALA A 141 4.87 -19.24 -11.20
C ALA A 141 4.52 -20.68 -11.61
N ILE A 142 5.42 -21.64 -11.41
CA ILE A 142 5.17 -23.05 -11.74
C ILE A 142 3.94 -23.55 -10.99
N VAL A 143 3.89 -23.34 -9.67
CA VAL A 143 2.76 -23.80 -8.86
C VAL A 143 1.49 -22.98 -9.13
N ASN A 144 1.61 -21.64 -9.13
CA ASN A 144 0.44 -20.75 -9.19
C ASN A 144 -0.24 -20.71 -10.55
N LEU A 145 0.49 -20.95 -11.63
CA LEU A 145 -0.09 -21.09 -12.97
C LEU A 145 -0.47 -22.54 -13.31
N GLY A 146 -0.22 -23.49 -12.41
CA GLY A 146 -0.47 -24.91 -12.70
C GLY A 146 0.44 -25.43 -13.82
N LEU A 147 1.72 -25.07 -13.79
CA LEU A 147 2.72 -25.50 -14.75
C LEU A 147 3.49 -26.71 -14.21
N THR A 148 3.87 -27.58 -15.11
CA THR A 148 4.96 -28.55 -14.87
C THR A 148 6.08 -28.29 -15.87
N ILE A 149 7.32 -28.55 -15.44
CA ILE A 149 8.50 -28.35 -16.26
C ILE A 149 9.25 -29.68 -16.40
N THR A 150 9.60 -30.04 -17.62
CA THR A 150 10.48 -31.15 -17.93
C THR A 150 11.64 -30.69 -18.83
N LYS A 151 12.79 -31.34 -18.71
CA LYS A 151 13.98 -31.03 -19.48
C LYS A 151 14.36 -32.27 -20.32
N ASP A 152 14.33 -32.10 -21.63
CA ASP A 152 14.77 -33.11 -22.58
C ASP A 152 16.10 -32.68 -23.20
N ILE A 153 17.08 -33.59 -23.19
CA ILE A 153 18.44 -33.32 -23.67
C ILE A 153 18.78 -34.32 -24.74
N MET A 154 19.34 -33.85 -25.83
CA MET A 154 19.93 -34.68 -26.88
C MET A 154 21.45 -34.42 -26.90
N PHE A 155 22.23 -35.43 -26.62
CA PHE A 155 23.69 -35.36 -26.63
C PHE A 155 24.25 -35.72 -28.01
N MET A 156 25.25 -34.94 -28.48
CA MET A 156 26.08 -35.23 -29.63
C MET A 156 27.55 -34.94 -29.26
N MET A 157 28.25 -35.92 -28.69
CA MET A 157 29.60 -35.77 -28.16
C MET A 157 29.72 -34.67 -27.10
N ASP A 158 30.57 -33.64 -27.33
CA ASP A 158 30.78 -32.50 -26.40
C ASP A 158 29.80 -31.36 -26.61
N GLU A 159 28.86 -31.50 -27.53
CA GLU A 159 27.83 -30.53 -27.82
C GLU A 159 26.47 -31.21 -27.74
N GLY A 160 25.45 -30.40 -27.44
CA GLY A 160 24.11 -30.89 -27.39
C GLY A 160 23.08 -29.76 -27.50
N ALA A 161 21.90 -30.19 -27.80
CA ALA A 161 20.71 -29.32 -27.75
C ALA A 161 19.62 -30.01 -26.95
N GLY A 162 18.74 -29.22 -26.46
CA GLY A 162 17.60 -29.72 -25.72
C GLY A 162 16.47 -28.70 -25.69
N HIS A 163 15.47 -29.02 -24.96
CA HIS A 163 14.41 -28.09 -24.68
C HIS A 163 13.82 -28.33 -23.28
N TYR A 164 13.38 -27.24 -22.66
CA TYR A 164 12.48 -27.31 -21.56
C TYR A 164 11.05 -27.32 -22.10
N THR A 165 10.24 -28.24 -21.63
CA THR A 165 8.81 -28.29 -21.94
C THR A 165 8.04 -27.82 -20.72
N LEU A 166 7.31 -26.71 -20.86
CA LEU A 166 6.33 -26.27 -19.89
C LEU A 166 4.97 -26.82 -20.32
N LYS A 167 4.32 -27.52 -19.41
CA LYS A 167 2.94 -28.03 -19.60
C LYS A 167 2.00 -27.30 -18.66
N ASN A 168 0.96 -26.73 -19.23
CA ASN A 168 -0.19 -26.21 -18.49
C ASN A 168 -1.07 -27.39 -18.04
N THR A 169 -1.27 -27.53 -16.74
CA THR A 169 -2.11 -28.61 -16.16
C THR A 169 -3.52 -28.15 -15.86
N THR A 170 -3.87 -26.90 -16.21
CA THR A 170 -5.17 -26.31 -15.99
C THR A 170 -6.04 -26.34 -17.26
N ASP A 171 -7.33 -26.14 -17.09
CA ASP A 171 -8.33 -26.07 -18.15
C ASP A 171 -8.46 -24.67 -18.80
N ARG A 172 -7.64 -23.68 -18.35
CA ARG A 172 -7.56 -22.35 -18.94
C ARG A 172 -6.26 -22.16 -19.71
N PRO A 173 -6.25 -21.40 -20.84
CA PRO A 173 -5.01 -21.04 -21.51
C PRO A 173 -4.21 -20.05 -20.63
N ILE A 174 -2.88 -20.15 -20.67
CA ILE A 174 -1.94 -19.22 -20.03
C ILE A 174 -1.34 -18.35 -21.13
N LYS A 175 -1.43 -17.03 -20.98
CA LYS A 175 -0.79 -16.10 -21.91
C LYS A 175 0.68 -15.92 -21.58
N GLY A 176 1.50 -15.80 -22.61
CA GLY A 176 2.93 -15.55 -22.44
C GLY A 176 3.23 -14.27 -21.66
N SER A 177 2.33 -13.27 -21.73
CA SER A 177 2.41 -12.04 -20.94
C SER A 177 2.17 -12.23 -19.44
N GLU A 178 1.68 -13.39 -18.98
CA GLU A 178 1.41 -13.67 -17.58
C GLU A 178 2.65 -14.11 -16.80
N TYR A 179 3.74 -14.49 -17.49
CA TYR A 179 4.96 -14.97 -16.85
C TYR A 179 6.22 -14.59 -17.61
N THR A 180 7.34 -14.66 -16.93
CA THR A 180 8.68 -14.50 -17.49
C THR A 180 9.54 -15.70 -17.19
N VAL A 181 10.45 -16.02 -18.10
CA VAL A 181 11.44 -17.10 -17.98
C VAL A 181 12.80 -16.47 -17.81
N THR A 182 13.48 -16.75 -16.72
CA THR A 182 14.86 -16.34 -16.48
C THR A 182 15.79 -17.51 -16.75
N TRP A 183 16.71 -17.29 -17.66
CA TRP A 183 17.76 -18.21 -18.01
C TRP A 183 19.03 -17.89 -17.24
N GLU A 184 19.75 -18.92 -16.92
CA GLU A 184 21.11 -18.89 -16.44
C GLU A 184 22.02 -19.45 -17.53
N ASP A 185 22.80 -18.57 -18.11
CA ASP A 185 23.79 -18.93 -19.13
C ASP A 185 25.16 -19.02 -18.43
N SER A 186 25.69 -20.22 -18.33
CA SER A 186 27.00 -20.51 -17.70
C SER A 186 28.06 -20.81 -18.73
N TYR A 187 29.27 -20.31 -18.49
CA TYR A 187 30.46 -20.58 -19.28
C TYR A 187 31.62 -20.96 -18.37
N ILE A 188 32.29 -22.09 -18.68
CA ILE A 188 33.47 -22.54 -17.97
C ILE A 188 34.62 -22.54 -18.97
N GLY A 189 35.50 -21.55 -18.91
CA GLY A 189 36.66 -21.43 -19.78
C GLY A 189 37.89 -20.96 -19.05
N SER A 190 39.04 -21.60 -19.28
CA SER A 190 40.33 -21.17 -18.72
C SER A 190 40.37 -20.97 -17.21
N GLY A 191 39.56 -21.73 -16.44
CA GLY A 191 39.48 -21.60 -14.99
C GLY A 191 38.60 -20.43 -14.50
N ILE A 192 37.86 -19.75 -15.37
CA ILE A 192 36.93 -18.70 -15.05
C ILE A 192 35.52 -19.23 -15.28
N GLU A 193 34.71 -19.18 -14.21
CA GLU A 193 33.26 -19.38 -14.31
C GLU A 193 32.60 -18.00 -14.51
N ASP A 194 31.90 -17.82 -15.62
CA ASP A 194 31.06 -16.65 -15.88
C ASP A 194 29.61 -17.12 -15.96
N THR A 195 28.73 -16.51 -15.13
CA THR A 195 27.31 -16.80 -15.10
C THR A 195 26.52 -15.52 -15.39
N ARG A 196 25.70 -15.56 -16.41
CA ARG A 196 24.87 -14.45 -16.82
C ARG A 196 23.40 -14.84 -16.77
N TYR A 197 22.58 -13.89 -16.40
CA TYR A 197 21.13 -14.07 -16.37
C TYR A 197 20.48 -13.23 -17.47
N ARG A 198 19.57 -13.85 -18.21
CA ARG A 198 18.71 -13.18 -19.16
C ARG A 198 17.27 -13.54 -18.90
N THR A 199 16.35 -12.59 -19.09
CA THR A 199 14.92 -12.79 -18.88
C THR A 199 14.18 -12.55 -20.19
N GLU A 200 13.25 -13.44 -20.51
CA GLU A 200 12.36 -13.31 -21.66
C GLU A 200 10.91 -13.45 -21.23
N THR A 201 10.01 -12.83 -21.99
CA THR A 201 8.56 -13.01 -21.83
C THR A 201 8.18 -14.45 -22.14
N GLY A 202 7.26 -15.01 -21.41
CA GLY A 202 6.71 -16.34 -21.65
C GLY A 202 6.06 -16.49 -23.03
N LYS A 203 5.66 -17.71 -23.35
CA LYS A 203 4.92 -18.06 -24.58
C LYS A 203 3.52 -18.52 -24.21
N ASP A 204 2.54 -18.30 -25.08
CA ASP A 204 1.18 -18.78 -24.89
C ASP A 204 1.15 -20.31 -24.75
N ILE A 205 0.44 -20.81 -23.74
CA ILE A 205 0.28 -22.24 -23.47
C ILE A 205 -1.24 -22.55 -23.48
N PRO A 206 -1.73 -23.35 -24.42
CA PRO A 206 -3.12 -23.76 -24.43
C PRO A 206 -3.54 -24.48 -23.13
N ALA A 207 -4.83 -24.54 -22.85
CA ALA A 207 -5.37 -25.37 -21.77
C ALA A 207 -4.90 -26.83 -21.96
N ASN A 208 -4.35 -27.43 -20.91
CA ASN A 208 -3.75 -28.77 -20.94
C ASN A 208 -2.65 -28.97 -22.00
N GLY A 209 -2.17 -27.86 -22.61
CA GLY A 209 -1.16 -27.85 -23.67
C GLY A 209 0.26 -27.71 -23.18
N THR A 210 1.18 -27.64 -24.14
CA THR A 210 2.61 -27.52 -23.87
C THR A 210 3.26 -26.45 -24.74
N VAL A 211 4.39 -25.90 -24.26
CA VAL A 211 5.29 -25.04 -25.02
C VAL A 211 6.73 -25.45 -24.78
N LYS A 212 7.58 -25.28 -25.81
CA LYS A 212 9.00 -25.64 -25.74
C LYS A 212 9.89 -24.39 -25.73
N PHE A 213 10.91 -24.44 -24.87
CA PHE A 213 11.98 -23.45 -24.76
C PHE A 213 13.30 -24.15 -25.11
N PRO A 214 13.80 -23.97 -26.34
CA PRO A 214 15.03 -24.65 -26.80
C PRO A 214 16.26 -24.03 -26.14
N PHE A 215 17.27 -24.84 -25.91
CA PHE A 215 18.60 -24.41 -25.51
C PHE A 215 19.66 -25.27 -26.19
N ALA A 216 20.87 -24.74 -26.29
CA ALA A 216 22.03 -25.46 -26.72
C ALA A 216 23.11 -25.43 -25.61
N PHE A 217 23.99 -26.40 -25.61
CA PHE A 217 25.13 -26.44 -24.71
C PHE A 217 26.35 -27.04 -25.41
N THR A 218 27.52 -26.65 -24.91
CA THR A 218 28.82 -27.24 -25.28
C THR A 218 29.49 -27.72 -24.01
N GLY A 219 30.60 -28.45 -24.11
CA GLY A 219 31.37 -28.86 -22.92
C GLY A 219 31.81 -27.70 -22.01
N HIS A 220 31.73 -26.48 -22.51
CA HIS A 220 32.16 -25.26 -21.80
C HIS A 220 31.08 -24.20 -21.59
N ALA A 221 29.92 -24.35 -22.19
CA ALA A 221 28.85 -23.37 -22.07
C ALA A 221 27.49 -24.05 -22.10
N GLY A 222 26.57 -23.57 -21.31
CA GLY A 222 25.21 -24.11 -21.29
C GLY A 222 24.19 -23.08 -20.77
N SER A 223 22.93 -23.32 -21.15
CA SER A 223 21.82 -22.53 -20.69
C SER A 223 20.85 -23.39 -19.91
N SER A 224 20.38 -22.89 -18.78
CA SER A 224 19.34 -23.54 -17.99
C SER A 224 18.25 -22.52 -17.57
N ILE A 225 17.02 -22.98 -17.43
CA ILE A 225 15.97 -22.15 -16.82
C ILE A 225 16.22 -22.16 -15.31
N SER A 226 16.60 -20.99 -14.76
CA SER A 226 16.83 -20.83 -13.33
C SER A 226 15.55 -20.48 -12.60
N LYS A 227 14.63 -19.73 -13.25
CA LYS A 227 13.42 -19.23 -12.60
C LYS A 227 12.30 -18.98 -13.61
N ILE A 228 11.08 -19.27 -13.20
CA ILE A 228 9.85 -18.83 -13.89
C ILE A 228 9.05 -18.00 -12.88
N THR A 229 8.79 -16.75 -13.22
CA THR A 229 8.05 -15.81 -12.38
C THR A 229 6.81 -15.31 -13.08
N MET A 230 5.75 -15.13 -12.35
CA MET A 230 4.57 -14.44 -12.89
C MET A 230 4.92 -12.96 -13.12
N LYS A 231 4.31 -12.35 -14.15
CA LYS A 231 4.43 -10.91 -14.37
C LYS A 231 3.90 -10.17 -13.13
N GLU A 232 4.64 -9.19 -12.67
CA GLU A 232 4.12 -8.30 -11.63
C GLU A 232 3.02 -7.42 -12.22
N LEU A 233 1.90 -7.31 -11.50
CA LEU A 233 0.87 -6.31 -11.77
C LEU A 233 1.23 -5.04 -10.99
N SER A 234 0.88 -3.89 -11.51
CA SER A 234 0.89 -2.68 -10.69
C SER A 234 -0.16 -2.80 -9.58
N ASN A 235 -0.05 -1.95 -8.56
CA ASN A 235 -1.02 -1.95 -7.46
C ASN A 235 -2.44 -1.65 -7.97
N GLU A 236 -2.57 -0.76 -8.97
CA GLU A 236 -3.83 -0.42 -9.61
C GLU A 236 -4.41 -1.61 -10.41
N GLU A 237 -3.58 -2.27 -11.21
CA GLU A 237 -3.99 -3.47 -11.97
C GLU A 237 -4.44 -4.59 -11.02
N PHE A 238 -3.72 -4.76 -9.90
CA PHE A 238 -4.08 -5.72 -8.88
C PHE A 238 -5.43 -5.40 -8.24
N MET A 239 -5.62 -4.18 -7.75
CA MET A 239 -6.87 -3.76 -7.13
C MET A 239 -8.06 -3.88 -8.10
N ALA A 240 -7.87 -3.51 -9.36
CA ALA A 240 -8.92 -3.62 -10.38
C ALA A 240 -9.33 -5.08 -10.64
N GLY A 241 -8.36 -5.99 -10.69
CA GLY A 241 -8.57 -7.42 -10.96
C GLY A 241 -8.93 -8.26 -9.72
N TYR A 242 -8.80 -7.71 -8.52
CA TYR A 242 -9.00 -8.46 -7.27
C TYR A 242 -10.45 -8.93 -7.09
N THR A 243 -10.60 -10.19 -6.69
CA THR A 243 -11.89 -10.80 -6.35
C THR A 243 -11.84 -11.26 -4.90
N PRO A 244 -12.51 -10.57 -3.97
CA PRO A 244 -12.50 -10.90 -2.56
C PRO A 244 -13.34 -12.17 -2.26
N VAL A 245 -13.03 -12.78 -1.13
CA VAL A 245 -13.79 -13.92 -0.57
C VAL A 245 -14.53 -13.43 0.67
N GLY A 246 -15.78 -13.03 0.48
CA GLY A 246 -16.63 -12.53 1.57
C GLY A 246 -16.37 -11.05 1.94
N ASN A 247 -16.69 -10.68 3.19
CA ASN A 247 -16.42 -9.33 3.71
C ASN A 247 -15.00 -9.27 4.31
N GLU A 248 -14.02 -9.04 3.46
CA GLU A 248 -12.62 -9.02 3.87
C GLU A 248 -12.26 -7.81 4.73
N TYR A 249 -12.97 -6.69 4.56
CA TYR A 249 -12.76 -5.51 5.38
C TYR A 249 -13.06 -5.79 6.86
N GLU A 250 -14.20 -6.41 7.16
CA GLU A 250 -14.54 -6.77 8.55
C GLU A 250 -13.59 -7.81 9.13
N ALA A 251 -13.17 -8.78 8.30
CA ALA A 251 -12.19 -9.78 8.72
C ALA A 251 -10.85 -9.13 9.04
N TYR A 252 -10.39 -8.22 8.19
CA TYR A 252 -9.14 -7.46 8.40
C TYR A 252 -9.19 -6.59 9.66
N VAL A 253 -10.26 -5.82 9.84
CA VAL A 253 -10.45 -5.00 11.04
C VAL A 253 -10.47 -5.85 12.32
N LYS A 254 -11.10 -7.03 12.28
CA LYS A 254 -11.13 -7.96 13.42
C LYS A 254 -9.75 -8.53 13.74
N GLU A 255 -8.97 -8.86 12.73
CA GLU A 255 -7.62 -9.44 12.88
C GLU A 255 -6.59 -8.39 13.33
N HIS A 256 -6.71 -7.16 12.83
CA HIS A 256 -5.75 -6.07 13.02
C HIS A 256 -6.32 -4.92 13.86
N GLY A 257 -7.25 -5.18 14.78
CA GLY A 257 -8.03 -4.15 15.50
C GLY A 257 -7.19 -3.07 16.16
N ASP A 258 -6.05 -3.41 16.74
CA ASP A 258 -5.14 -2.44 17.38
C ASP A 258 -4.43 -1.56 16.33
N GLU A 259 -3.98 -2.15 15.22
CA GLU A 259 -3.33 -1.44 14.11
C GLU A 259 -4.33 -0.52 13.39
N VAL A 260 -5.55 -1.01 13.17
CA VAL A 260 -6.66 -0.26 12.58
C VAL A 260 -7.08 0.93 13.47
N SER A 261 -7.13 0.73 14.78
CA SER A 261 -7.46 1.80 15.74
C SER A 261 -6.37 2.88 15.79
N ALA A 262 -5.14 2.51 15.47
CA ALA A 262 -4.01 3.43 15.39
C ALA A 262 -3.93 4.14 14.02
N ALA A 263 -4.27 3.46 12.93
CA ALA A 263 -4.20 3.98 11.55
C ALA A 263 -5.11 5.20 11.30
N GLY A 264 -6.24 5.31 12.01
CA GLY A 264 -7.13 6.48 11.92
C GLY A 264 -6.67 7.70 12.71
N LYS A 265 -5.51 7.64 13.37
CA LYS A 265 -4.93 8.78 14.10
C LYS A 265 -3.70 9.26 13.34
N LYS A 266 -3.70 10.55 12.99
CA LYS A 266 -2.51 11.19 12.43
C LYS A 266 -1.34 10.99 13.39
N LEU A 267 -0.27 10.36 12.90
CA LEU A 267 0.93 10.18 13.69
C LEU A 267 1.58 11.53 14.01
N SER A 268 2.12 11.66 15.20
CA SER A 268 2.89 12.84 15.60
C SER A 268 4.20 12.92 14.80
N ASP A 269 4.82 14.09 14.78
CA ASP A 269 6.15 14.25 14.20
C ASP A 269 7.28 13.67 15.08
N GLY A 270 6.95 12.74 15.98
CA GLY A 270 7.87 12.13 16.94
C GLY A 270 8.10 12.99 18.19
N PRO A 271 9.09 12.68 19.02
CA PRO A 271 10.01 11.55 18.88
C PRO A 271 9.31 10.18 19.03
N TYR A 272 9.93 9.13 18.47
CA TYR A 272 9.50 7.75 18.67
C TYR A 272 10.63 6.91 19.24
N HIS A 273 10.30 6.12 20.26
CA HIS A 273 11.16 5.07 20.78
C HIS A 273 10.55 3.73 20.43
N ILE A 274 11.30 2.88 19.71
CA ILE A 274 10.79 1.64 19.16
C ILE A 274 11.73 0.52 19.54
N GLN A 275 11.19 -0.59 20.02
CA GLN A 275 12.00 -1.74 20.38
C GLN A 275 11.38 -3.04 19.89
N GLY A 276 12.21 -4.01 19.53
CA GLY A 276 11.75 -5.30 19.05
C GLY A 276 12.88 -6.19 18.54
N LYS A 277 12.54 -7.09 17.62
CA LYS A 277 13.51 -8.03 17.05
C LYS A 277 13.46 -8.05 15.54
N LEU A 278 14.63 -8.02 14.92
CA LEU A 278 14.82 -8.32 13.50
C LEU A 278 14.90 -9.83 13.28
N GLY A 279 14.08 -10.36 12.36
CA GLY A 279 14.02 -11.79 12.06
C GLY A 279 13.74 -12.66 13.28
N GLY A 280 13.03 -12.12 14.27
CA GLY A 280 12.75 -12.81 15.56
C GLY A 280 13.97 -13.04 16.46
N LYS A 281 15.19 -12.68 16.02
CA LYS A 281 16.45 -13.06 16.66
C LYS A 281 17.22 -11.89 17.25
N TYR A 282 17.36 -10.80 16.52
CA TYR A 282 18.23 -9.69 16.89
C TYR A 282 17.43 -8.59 17.56
N ALA A 283 17.57 -8.48 18.90
CA ALA A 283 16.93 -7.40 19.63
C ALA A 283 17.55 -6.05 19.27
N VAL A 284 16.72 -5.06 18.98
CA VAL A 284 17.11 -3.73 18.52
C VAL A 284 16.27 -2.64 19.18
N HIS A 285 16.87 -1.47 19.30
CA HIS A 285 16.24 -0.24 19.77
C HIS A 285 16.41 0.83 18.69
N ILE A 286 15.31 1.44 18.28
CA ILE A 286 15.26 2.54 17.30
C ILE A 286 14.77 3.79 18.05
N THR A 287 15.41 4.91 17.80
CA THR A 287 14.94 6.23 18.23
C THR A 287 14.82 7.10 16.99
N LEU A 288 13.64 7.67 16.75
CA LEU A 288 13.41 8.65 15.70
C LEU A 288 13.23 10.03 16.35
N ASP A 289 13.92 11.03 15.84
CA ASP A 289 13.91 12.38 16.38
C ASP A 289 12.61 13.10 16.04
N LYS A 290 12.30 14.14 16.78
CA LYS A 290 11.19 15.03 16.47
C LYS A 290 11.36 15.66 15.08
N GLY A 291 10.30 15.65 14.28
CA GLY A 291 10.31 16.11 12.89
C GLY A 291 10.63 15.02 11.89
N MET A 292 10.81 13.77 12.34
CA MET A 292 10.93 12.57 11.48
C MET A 292 11.91 12.76 10.31
N LYS A 293 13.11 13.28 10.59
CA LYS A 293 14.16 13.47 9.56
C LYS A 293 15.32 12.51 9.73
N GLN A 294 15.62 12.16 10.97
CA GLN A 294 16.74 11.30 11.35
C GLN A 294 16.42 10.53 12.62
N GLY A 295 17.27 9.58 12.94
CA GLY A 295 17.19 8.79 14.13
C GLY A 295 18.48 8.02 14.38
N SER A 296 18.42 7.10 15.29
CA SER A 296 19.51 6.16 15.57
C SER A 296 18.96 4.80 15.95
N TYR A 297 19.76 3.76 15.77
CA TYR A 297 19.43 2.47 16.32
C TYR A 297 20.66 1.72 16.80
N TYR A 298 20.45 0.75 17.68
CA TYR A 298 21.51 -0.15 18.15
C TYR A 298 20.96 -1.54 18.42
N TYR A 299 21.84 -2.52 18.29
CA TYR A 299 21.57 -3.89 18.72
C TYR A 299 21.76 -3.99 20.23
N ASP A 300 20.84 -4.62 20.92
CA ASP A 300 20.87 -4.78 22.38
C ASP A 300 22.19 -5.41 22.88
N LYS A 301 22.72 -6.41 22.14
CA LYS A 301 24.02 -7.02 22.44
C LYS A 301 25.22 -6.07 22.41
N MET A 302 25.14 -5.01 21.60
CA MET A 302 26.22 -4.06 21.41
C MET A 302 26.10 -2.87 22.37
N GLY A 303 24.90 -2.68 22.91
CA GLY A 303 24.57 -1.59 23.81
C GLY A 303 24.46 -0.22 23.12
N PRO A 304 23.99 0.79 23.87
CA PRO A 304 23.68 2.10 23.31
C PRO A 304 24.92 2.93 22.85
N SER A 305 26.14 2.50 23.19
CA SER A 305 27.38 3.13 22.70
C SER A 305 27.70 2.78 21.25
N ALA A 306 27.14 1.68 20.72
CA ALA A 306 27.33 1.23 19.33
C ALA A 306 26.14 1.63 18.44
N ARG A 307 25.71 2.90 18.54
CA ARG A 307 24.62 3.42 17.75
C ARG A 307 25.01 3.60 16.29
N LEU A 308 24.10 3.22 15.41
CA LEU A 308 24.14 3.49 13.98
C LEU A 308 23.17 4.63 13.67
N GLU A 309 23.50 5.44 12.68
CA GLU A 309 22.65 6.55 12.23
C GLU A 309 21.51 6.01 11.37
N LEU A 310 20.32 6.57 11.56
CA LEU A 310 19.15 6.36 10.70
C LEU A 310 18.76 7.66 10.03
N LYS A 311 18.61 7.63 8.73
CA LYS A 311 18.06 8.72 7.93
C LYS A 311 16.64 8.35 7.50
N VAL A 312 15.69 9.22 7.75
CA VAL A 312 14.30 9.04 7.26
C VAL A 312 14.26 9.47 5.79
N LEU A 313 14.02 8.53 4.89
CA LEU A 313 13.88 8.78 3.47
C LEU A 313 12.46 9.17 3.08
N ASP A 314 11.47 8.54 3.74
CA ASP A 314 10.05 8.80 3.51
C ASP A 314 9.27 8.57 4.80
N PHE A 315 8.34 9.47 5.10
CA PHE A 315 7.40 9.33 6.21
C PHE A 315 6.06 9.94 5.84
N ASN A 316 5.04 9.11 5.83
CA ASN A 316 3.67 9.57 5.63
C ASN A 316 2.91 9.45 6.97
N PRO A 317 2.62 10.55 7.67
CA PRO A 317 1.97 10.51 8.99
C PRO A 317 0.51 10.03 8.94
N LYS A 318 -0.12 9.95 7.76
CA LYS A 318 -1.47 9.46 7.61
C LYS A 318 -1.54 7.95 7.44
N THR A 319 -0.66 7.38 6.61
CA THR A 319 -0.61 5.94 6.34
C THR A 319 0.37 5.22 7.26
N GLY A 320 1.22 5.96 7.95
CA GLY A 320 2.32 5.41 8.75
C GLY A 320 3.48 4.87 7.91
N LYS A 321 3.42 4.94 6.58
CA LYS A 321 4.53 4.48 5.74
C LYS A 321 5.82 5.15 6.16
N LEU A 322 6.84 4.35 6.45
CA LEU A 322 8.14 4.80 6.92
C LEU A 322 9.26 4.03 6.23
N ILE A 323 10.21 4.78 5.65
CA ILE A 323 11.43 4.22 5.07
C ILE A 323 12.62 4.85 5.75
N LEU A 324 13.48 3.99 6.35
CA LEU A 324 14.70 4.41 7.04
C LEU A 324 15.91 3.80 6.34
N GLU A 325 16.96 4.56 6.22
CA GLU A 325 18.26 4.12 5.71
C GLU A 325 19.28 4.12 6.84
N GLU A 326 19.95 2.97 7.03
CA GLU A 326 20.96 2.76 8.05
C GLU A 326 22.34 3.13 7.51
N HIS A 327 23.10 3.91 8.27
CA HIS A 327 24.46 4.30 7.94
C HIS A 327 25.44 3.85 9.02
N ASN A 328 26.62 3.38 8.58
CA ASN A 328 27.74 3.14 9.48
C ASN A 328 28.53 4.43 9.78
N ASP A 329 29.52 4.35 10.66
CA ASP A 329 30.39 5.49 11.05
C ASP A 329 31.14 6.14 9.87
N LYS A 330 31.19 5.50 8.70
CA LYS A 330 31.79 6.01 7.47
C LYS A 330 30.76 6.63 6.53
N GLY A 331 29.48 6.70 6.95
CA GLY A 331 28.39 7.21 6.14
C GLY A 331 27.95 6.28 5.01
N GLN A 332 28.35 5.00 5.03
CA GLN A 332 27.95 4.02 4.04
C GLN A 332 26.62 3.39 4.45
N VAL A 333 25.72 3.19 3.49
CA VAL A 333 24.45 2.51 3.70
C VAL A 333 24.69 1.05 4.01
N THR A 334 24.16 0.57 5.13
CA THR A 334 24.30 -0.81 5.61
C THR A 334 22.97 -1.56 5.65
N GLY A 335 21.85 -0.85 5.53
CA GLY A 335 20.55 -1.45 5.47
C GLY A 335 19.43 -0.44 5.21
N THR A 336 18.26 -0.97 4.88
CA THR A 336 17.05 -0.16 4.69
C THR A 336 15.89 -0.83 5.41
N PHE A 337 15.19 -0.08 6.25
CA PHE A 337 13.94 -0.49 6.89
C PHE A 337 12.78 0.06 6.07
N THR A 338 11.84 -0.78 5.71
CA THR A 338 10.61 -0.38 5.03
C THR A 338 9.43 -0.98 5.79
N GLY A 339 8.47 -0.16 6.18
CA GLY A 339 7.33 -0.65 6.94
C GLY A 339 6.30 0.41 7.27
N THR A 340 5.37 0.03 8.14
CA THR A 340 4.30 0.89 8.64
C THR A 340 4.51 1.18 10.12
N LEU A 341 4.67 2.46 10.45
CA LEU A 341 4.70 2.97 11.81
C LEU A 341 3.27 3.28 12.25
N SER A 342 2.94 2.93 13.48
CA SER A 342 1.70 3.29 14.15
C SER A 342 2.00 3.86 15.54
N SER A 343 0.99 4.33 16.25
CA SER A 343 1.15 4.79 17.64
C SER A 343 1.57 3.68 18.61
N ILE A 344 1.47 2.41 18.21
CA ILE A 344 1.78 1.25 19.06
C ILE A 344 2.95 0.41 18.56
N GLY A 345 3.35 0.55 17.29
CA GLY A 345 4.41 -0.29 16.74
C GLY A 345 4.89 0.10 15.36
N PHE A 346 5.96 -0.56 14.93
CA PHE A 346 6.55 -0.47 13.61
C PHE A 346 6.71 -1.87 13.06
N VAL A 347 6.05 -2.16 11.94
CA VAL A 347 5.99 -3.48 11.31
C VAL A 347 6.50 -3.39 9.88
N GLY A 348 7.35 -4.32 9.46
CA GLY A 348 7.89 -4.29 8.11
C GLY A 348 9.08 -5.21 7.91
N GLN A 349 9.96 -4.82 7.00
CA GLN A 349 11.15 -5.56 6.61
C GLN A 349 12.40 -4.67 6.63
N MET A 350 13.50 -5.25 7.08
CA MET A 350 14.84 -4.65 6.96
C MET A 350 15.63 -5.44 5.93
N THR A 351 16.12 -4.78 4.91
CA THR A 351 17.02 -5.35 3.90
C THR A 351 18.45 -4.88 4.17
N SER A 352 19.36 -5.82 4.46
CA SER A 352 20.78 -5.50 4.65
C SER A 352 21.47 -5.20 3.31
N TYR A 353 22.66 -4.56 3.35
CA TYR A 353 23.47 -4.30 2.16
C TYR A 353 23.88 -5.60 1.39
N GLN A 354 23.82 -6.75 2.05
CA GLN A 354 24.04 -8.06 1.42
C GLN A 354 22.77 -8.66 0.80
N GLY A 355 21.65 -7.92 0.78
CA GLY A 355 20.36 -8.39 0.27
C GLY A 355 19.62 -9.38 1.18
N LYS A 356 20.08 -9.56 2.43
CA LYS A 356 19.34 -10.38 3.41
C LYS A 356 18.14 -9.61 3.93
N ILE A 357 16.99 -10.25 3.95
CA ILE A 357 15.73 -9.68 4.41
C ILE A 357 15.41 -10.23 5.80
N TYR A 358 15.00 -9.35 6.70
CA TYR A 358 14.59 -9.66 8.07
C TYR A 358 13.23 -9.02 8.31
N ASP A 359 12.21 -9.83 8.52
CA ASP A 359 10.91 -9.33 8.97
C ASP A 359 11.02 -8.80 10.40
N PHE A 360 10.24 -7.77 10.71
CA PHE A 360 10.16 -7.26 12.05
C PHE A 360 8.74 -6.86 12.44
N LYS A 361 8.43 -7.04 13.72
CA LYS A 361 7.31 -6.44 14.42
C LYS A 361 7.86 -5.88 15.73
N MET A 362 7.85 -4.56 15.85
CA MET A 362 8.44 -3.81 16.96
C MET A 362 7.35 -3.00 17.65
N THR A 363 7.54 -2.69 18.92
CA THR A 363 6.62 -1.91 19.74
C THR A 363 7.14 -0.49 19.91
N VAL A 364 6.27 0.51 19.78
CA VAL A 364 6.55 1.89 20.19
C VAL A 364 6.47 1.93 21.71
N THR A 365 7.50 2.49 22.33
CA THR A 365 7.57 2.70 23.79
C THR A 365 7.62 4.18 24.07
N ASP A 366 6.92 4.62 25.10
CA ASP A 366 6.91 6.02 25.60
C ASP A 366 8.27 6.45 26.15
#